data_0804d30c4404f639419853ca827ff545
#
_entry.id   0804d30c4404f639419853ca827ff545
#
_cell.length_a   1.000
_cell.length_b   1.000
_cell.length_c   1.000
_cell.angle_alpha   90.00
_cell.angle_beta   90.00
_cell.angle_gamma   90.00
#
_symmetry.space_group_name_H-M   'P 1'
#
loop_
_entity.id
_entity.type
_entity.pdbx_description
1 polymer ?
#
loop_
_entity_poly.entity_id
_entity_poly.type
_entity_poly.pdbx_seq_one_letter_code
_entity_poly.pdbx_strand_id
1 'polypeptide(L)'
;MSLKQMPEQTGLPPGEPVELAALVAYQPGGVVSRTLVKKNGGTVTVFAFDAGQALSEHTAPFDAIVQILDGESELVIGGKKVPAKAGQTVLMPANIPHAVNATTKFKMLLIMVREPAKS
;
A
#
# COMPACT_ATOMS: atom_id res chain seq x y z
N MET A 1 -5.11 -21.52 -18.94
CA MET A 1 -4.07 -20.50 -19.00
C MET A 1 -2.90 -20.87 -18.13
N SER A 2 -1.72 -20.67 -18.62
CA SER A 2 -0.52 -20.93 -17.85
C SER A 2 -0.22 -19.77 -16.92
N LEU A 3 0.20 -20.07 -15.70
CA LEU A 3 0.59 -19.01 -14.76
C LEU A 3 1.74 -18.17 -15.28
N LYS A 4 2.63 -18.75 -16.06
CA LYS A 4 3.77 -17.99 -16.58
C LYS A 4 3.36 -16.99 -17.64
N GLN A 5 2.12 -17.00 -18.10
CA GLN A 5 1.62 -15.97 -18.99
C GLN A 5 1.13 -14.76 -18.26
N MET A 6 1.06 -14.82 -16.94
CA MET A 6 0.72 -13.65 -16.14
C MET A 6 1.95 -12.77 -16.12
N PRO A 7 1.86 -11.56 -16.66
CA PRO A 7 3.05 -10.72 -16.84
C PRO A 7 3.69 -10.31 -15.54
N GLU A 8 2.91 -10.02 -14.53
CA GLU A 8 3.41 -9.55 -13.26
C GLU A 8 3.05 -10.53 -12.20
N GLN A 9 3.74 -10.46 -11.09
CA GLN A 9 3.41 -11.26 -9.93
C GLN A 9 2.21 -10.64 -9.21
N THR A 10 1.14 -10.32 -9.96
CA THR A 10 -0.05 -9.71 -9.39
C THR A 10 -0.96 -10.74 -8.79
N GLY A 11 -1.79 -10.28 -7.85
CA GLY A 11 -2.76 -11.14 -7.20
C GLY A 11 -2.15 -12.01 -6.12
N LEU A 12 -3.01 -12.78 -5.48
CA LEU A 12 -2.63 -13.79 -4.50
C LEU A 12 -3.02 -15.16 -5.05
N PRO A 13 -2.22 -16.20 -4.78
CA PRO A 13 -2.63 -17.54 -5.19
C PRO A 13 -3.85 -17.96 -4.37
N PRO A 14 -4.94 -18.40 -5.01
CA PRO A 14 -6.16 -18.77 -4.29
C PRO A 14 -5.90 -19.92 -3.33
N GLY A 15 -6.37 -19.76 -2.10
CA GLY A 15 -6.34 -20.86 -1.13
C GLY A 15 -4.99 -21.17 -0.53
N GLU A 16 -3.99 -20.35 -0.78
CA GLU A 16 -2.64 -20.57 -0.25
C GLU A 16 -2.26 -19.49 0.74
N PRO A 17 -1.74 -19.85 1.90
CA PRO A 17 -1.25 -18.84 2.85
C PRO A 17 0.05 -18.24 2.34
N VAL A 18 0.19 -16.93 2.49
CA VAL A 18 1.40 -16.21 2.10
C VAL A 18 1.77 -15.22 3.21
N GLU A 19 3.04 -14.85 3.24
CA GLU A 19 3.49 -13.76 4.10
C GLU A 19 3.52 -12.49 3.27
N LEU A 20 2.72 -11.50 3.66
CA LEU A 20 2.59 -10.27 2.89
C LEU A 20 3.92 -9.57 2.68
N ALA A 21 4.76 -9.52 3.71
CA ALA A 21 6.03 -8.82 3.61
C ALA A 21 6.99 -9.49 2.62
N ALA A 22 6.76 -10.76 2.30
CA ALA A 22 7.61 -11.49 1.36
C ALA A 22 7.17 -11.30 -0.10
N LEU A 23 6.03 -10.65 -0.34
CA LEU A 23 5.50 -10.49 -1.69
C LEU A 23 6.19 -9.37 -2.47
N VAL A 24 6.89 -8.48 -1.78
CA VAL A 24 7.65 -7.39 -2.41
C VAL A 24 9.02 -7.32 -1.76
N ALA A 25 10.01 -6.97 -2.57
CA ALA A 25 11.39 -6.83 -2.10
C ALA A 25 11.82 -5.37 -2.23
N TYR A 26 12.69 -4.93 -1.33
CA TYR A 26 13.26 -3.60 -1.43
C TYR A 26 14.13 -3.49 -2.67
N GLN A 27 14.02 -2.36 -3.37
CA GLN A 27 14.85 -2.05 -4.52
C GLN A 27 15.62 -0.76 -4.21
N PRO A 28 16.93 -0.73 -4.39
CA PRO A 28 17.70 0.50 -4.15
C PRO A 28 17.13 1.67 -4.93
N GLY A 29 16.81 2.76 -4.23
CA GLY A 29 16.29 3.99 -4.83
C GLY A 29 14.89 3.88 -5.38
N GLY A 30 14.13 2.85 -5.04
CA GLY A 30 12.85 2.62 -5.66
C GLY A 30 11.70 2.36 -4.73
N VAL A 31 10.51 2.36 -5.32
CA VAL A 31 9.28 1.93 -4.70
C VAL A 31 8.75 0.76 -5.53
N VAL A 32 8.49 -0.35 -4.88
CA VAL A 32 7.97 -1.56 -5.55
C VAL A 32 6.57 -1.80 -5.03
N SER A 33 5.65 -2.11 -5.92
CA SER A 33 4.28 -2.41 -5.52
C SER A 33 3.79 -3.69 -6.19
N ARG A 34 2.85 -4.34 -5.52
CA ARG A 34 2.19 -5.52 -6.06
C ARG A 34 0.72 -5.44 -5.69
N THR A 35 -0.15 -5.37 -6.70
CA THR A 35 -1.58 -5.30 -6.46
C THR A 35 -2.11 -6.72 -6.27
N LEU A 36 -2.76 -6.94 -5.15
CA LEU A 36 -3.27 -8.27 -4.78
C LEU A 36 -4.71 -8.48 -5.23
N VAL A 37 -5.54 -7.43 -5.09
CA VAL A 37 -6.95 -7.47 -5.49
C VAL A 37 -7.29 -6.10 -6.05
N LYS A 38 -8.03 -6.07 -7.15
CA LYS A 38 -8.50 -4.82 -7.74
C LYS A 38 -9.94 -5.01 -8.20
N LYS A 39 -10.84 -4.21 -7.62
CA LYS A 39 -12.26 -4.22 -7.93
C LYS A 39 -12.76 -2.78 -8.02
N ASN A 40 -13.99 -2.59 -8.51
CA ASN A 40 -14.57 -1.26 -8.57
C ASN A 40 -14.68 -0.61 -7.19
N GLY A 41 -14.93 -1.42 -6.17
CA GLY A 41 -15.08 -0.92 -4.80
C GLY A 41 -13.78 -0.71 -4.06
N GLY A 42 -12.65 -1.12 -4.62
CA GLY A 42 -11.38 -0.91 -3.93
C GLY A 42 -10.23 -1.76 -4.45
N THR A 43 -9.09 -1.54 -3.82
CA THR A 43 -7.86 -2.26 -4.17
C THR A 43 -7.14 -2.68 -2.90
N VAL A 44 -6.32 -3.72 -3.03
CA VAL A 44 -5.40 -4.16 -1.98
C VAL A 44 -4.03 -4.28 -2.61
N THR A 45 -3.07 -3.53 -2.10
CA THR A 45 -1.72 -3.45 -2.67
C THR A 45 -0.67 -3.54 -1.57
N VAL A 46 0.43 -4.22 -1.85
CA VAL A 46 1.59 -4.26 -0.96
C VAL A 46 2.70 -3.42 -1.58
N PHE A 47 3.38 -2.62 -0.76
CA PHE A 47 4.47 -1.76 -1.21
C PHE A 47 5.74 -2.03 -0.43
N ALA A 48 6.88 -1.85 -1.09
CA ALA A 48 8.18 -1.77 -0.45
C ALA A 48 8.84 -0.47 -0.88
N PHE A 49 9.24 0.35 0.10
CA PHE A 49 9.88 1.65 -0.14
C PHE A 49 11.32 1.58 0.33
N ASP A 50 12.25 1.98 -0.53
CA ASP A 50 13.59 2.24 -0.05
C ASP A 50 13.62 3.53 0.78
N ALA A 51 14.62 3.68 1.63
CA ALA A 51 14.75 4.88 2.45
C ALA A 51 14.83 6.12 1.54
N GLY A 52 14.15 7.17 1.93
CA GLY A 52 14.12 8.43 1.18
C GLY A 52 13.08 8.50 0.09
N GLN A 53 12.40 7.41 -0.20
CA GLN A 53 11.35 7.40 -1.22
C GLN A 53 10.03 7.88 -0.62
N ALA A 54 9.11 8.31 -1.49
CA ALA A 54 7.86 8.89 -1.01
C ALA A 54 6.76 8.74 -2.06
N LEU A 55 5.52 8.82 -1.58
CA LEU A 55 4.36 9.08 -2.42
C LEU A 55 3.91 10.50 -2.10
N SER A 56 3.81 11.33 -3.14
CA SER A 56 3.47 12.74 -3.00
C SER A 56 2.09 12.95 -2.41
N GLU A 57 1.90 14.11 -1.81
CA GLU A 57 0.61 14.47 -1.26
C GLU A 57 -0.46 14.49 -2.35
N HIS A 58 -1.58 13.87 -2.08
CA HIS A 58 -2.72 13.82 -2.99
C HIS A 58 -3.99 13.51 -2.19
N THR A 59 -5.12 13.62 -2.86
CA THR A 59 -6.40 13.22 -2.29
C THR A 59 -7.00 12.12 -3.16
N ALA A 60 -7.83 11.30 -2.56
CA ALA A 60 -8.53 10.25 -3.29
C ALA A 60 -9.91 10.04 -2.64
N PRO A 61 -10.92 9.61 -3.43
CA PRO A 61 -12.26 9.37 -2.90
C PRO A 61 -12.37 7.99 -2.24
N PHE A 62 -11.33 7.54 -1.59
CA PHE A 62 -11.25 6.23 -0.93
C PHE A 62 -10.91 6.42 0.53
N ASP A 63 -11.48 5.59 1.39
CA ASP A 63 -10.90 5.38 2.71
C ASP A 63 -9.74 4.42 2.52
N ALA A 64 -8.58 4.79 3.04
CA ALA A 64 -7.38 4.00 2.88
C ALA A 64 -6.89 3.51 4.23
N ILE A 65 -6.68 2.20 4.34
CA ILE A 65 -6.11 1.59 5.53
C ILE A 65 -4.68 1.22 5.20
N VAL A 66 -3.74 1.73 5.98
CA VAL A 66 -2.32 1.43 5.86
C VAL A 66 -1.90 0.57 7.04
N GLN A 67 -1.36 -0.61 6.77
CA GLN A 67 -0.76 -1.45 7.80
C GLN A 67 0.73 -1.56 7.51
N ILE A 68 1.57 -1.19 8.48
CA ILE A 68 3.01 -1.28 8.32
C ILE A 68 3.43 -2.70 8.58
N LEU A 69 4.13 -3.30 7.62
CA LEU A 69 4.56 -4.70 7.67
C LEU A 69 6.00 -4.84 8.13
N ASP A 70 6.85 -3.85 7.82
CA ASP A 70 8.28 -3.88 8.12
C ASP A 70 8.78 -2.45 8.16
N GLY A 71 9.68 -2.12 9.08
CA GLY A 71 10.25 -0.79 9.17
C GLY A 71 9.31 0.25 9.75
N GLU A 72 9.58 1.50 9.40
CA GLU A 72 8.80 2.65 9.89
C GLU A 72 8.54 3.61 8.74
N SER A 73 7.37 4.26 8.79
CA SER A 73 7.02 5.29 7.83
C SER A 73 6.62 6.56 8.56
N GLU A 74 6.66 7.68 7.82
CA GLU A 74 6.02 8.91 8.26
C GLU A 74 4.88 9.18 7.29
N LEU A 75 3.66 9.01 7.76
CA LEU A 75 2.49 9.38 6.98
C LEU A 75 2.20 10.85 7.26
N VAL A 76 1.66 11.56 6.27
CA VAL A 76 1.18 12.93 6.49
C VAL A 76 -0.29 12.92 6.12
N ILE A 77 -1.14 13.24 7.07
CA ILE A 77 -2.59 13.15 6.90
C ILE A 77 -3.20 14.48 7.31
N GLY A 78 -3.81 15.19 6.33
CA GLY A 78 -4.35 16.52 6.60
C GLY A 78 -3.29 17.48 7.10
N GLY A 79 -2.06 17.35 6.62
CA GLY A 79 -0.94 18.19 7.06
C GLY A 79 -0.28 17.76 8.36
N LYS A 80 -0.79 16.71 9.00
CA LYS A 80 -0.26 16.25 10.29
C LYS A 80 0.64 15.04 10.08
N LYS A 81 1.82 15.05 10.67
CA LYS A 81 2.74 13.92 10.62
C LYS A 81 2.26 12.81 11.54
N VAL A 82 2.20 11.61 11.02
CA VAL A 82 1.73 10.43 11.74
C VAL A 82 2.78 9.33 11.56
N PRO A 83 3.71 9.19 12.51
CA PRO A 83 4.67 8.09 12.44
C PRO A 83 3.98 6.76 12.69
N ALA A 84 4.36 5.76 11.93
CA ALA A 84 3.79 4.42 12.07
C ALA A 84 4.87 3.38 11.82
N LYS A 85 4.88 2.34 12.63
CA LYS A 85 5.89 1.29 12.55
C LYS A 85 5.24 -0.09 12.41
N ALA A 86 6.07 -1.09 12.13
CA ALA A 86 5.61 -2.45 11.89
C ALA A 86 4.61 -2.91 12.95
N GLY A 87 3.51 -3.49 12.48
CA GLY A 87 2.40 -3.94 13.32
C GLY A 87 1.31 -2.91 13.55
N GLN A 88 1.54 -1.64 13.17
CA GLN A 88 0.55 -0.59 13.38
C GLN A 88 -0.27 -0.35 12.12
N THR A 89 -1.50 0.07 12.31
CA THR A 89 -2.48 0.32 11.25
C THR A 89 -3.04 1.73 11.41
N VAL A 90 -3.16 2.46 10.29
CA VAL A 90 -3.64 3.84 10.27
C VAL A 90 -4.73 3.97 9.21
N LEU A 91 -5.82 4.66 9.54
CA LEU A 91 -6.86 5.02 8.57
C LEU A 91 -6.57 6.41 8.01
N MET A 92 -6.50 6.51 6.68
CA MET A 92 -6.41 7.78 5.97
C MET A 92 -7.78 8.03 5.34
N PRO A 93 -8.59 8.96 5.87
CA PRO A 93 -9.97 9.14 5.39
C PRO A 93 -10.03 9.66 3.97
N ALA A 94 -11.12 9.31 3.28
CA ALA A 94 -11.37 9.78 1.92
C ALA A 94 -11.36 11.31 1.87
N ASN A 95 -10.82 11.84 0.77
CA ASN A 95 -10.83 13.27 0.45
C ASN A 95 -10.01 14.15 1.40
N ILE A 96 -9.18 13.54 2.25
CA ILE A 96 -8.24 14.26 3.11
C ILE A 96 -6.86 14.12 2.46
N PRO A 97 -6.12 15.22 2.25
CA PRO A 97 -4.78 15.14 1.66
C PRO A 97 -3.86 14.24 2.49
N HIS A 98 -3.12 13.39 1.81
CA HIS A 98 -2.19 12.49 2.50
C HIS A 98 -0.95 12.24 1.65
N ALA A 99 0.14 11.92 2.33
CA ALA A 99 1.41 11.57 1.71
C ALA A 99 2.07 10.47 2.53
N VAL A 100 3.02 9.78 1.91
CA VAL A 100 3.77 8.69 2.55
C VAL A 100 5.24 8.98 2.37
N ASN A 101 6.00 8.99 3.47
CA ASN A 101 7.43 9.21 3.42
C ASN A 101 8.17 8.05 4.07
N ALA A 102 9.18 7.55 3.36
CA ALA A 102 10.04 6.48 3.88
C ALA A 102 11.25 7.10 4.59
N THR A 103 11.12 7.34 5.88
CA THR A 103 12.26 7.79 6.69
C THR A 103 13.29 6.69 6.81
N THR A 104 12.84 5.46 6.86
CA THR A 104 13.67 4.26 6.71
C THR A 104 13.01 3.43 5.61
N LYS A 105 13.69 2.40 5.13
CA LYS A 105 13.01 1.48 4.23
C LYS A 105 11.90 0.78 5.00
N PHE A 106 10.75 0.61 4.35
CA PHE A 106 9.62 -0.02 5.00
C PHE A 106 8.69 -0.67 3.98
N LYS A 107 7.85 -1.57 4.48
CA LYS A 107 6.81 -2.21 3.67
C LYS A 107 5.46 -1.94 4.29
N MET A 108 4.43 -1.79 3.45
CA MET A 108 3.08 -1.57 3.93
C MET A 108 2.07 -2.30 3.07
N LEU A 109 0.94 -2.63 3.69
CA LEU A 109 -0.26 -3.06 3.00
C LEU A 109 -1.17 -1.85 2.90
N LEU A 110 -1.70 -1.59 1.71
CA LEU A 110 -2.64 -0.50 1.48
C LEU A 110 -3.96 -1.09 1.00
N ILE A 111 -5.02 -0.81 1.73
CA ILE A 111 -6.38 -1.22 1.38
C ILE A 111 -7.17 0.04 1.13
N MET A 112 -7.67 0.20 -0.10
CA MET A 112 -8.51 1.35 -0.47
C MET A 112 -9.91 0.87 -0.74
N VAL A 113 -10.88 1.50 -0.09
CA VAL A 113 -12.29 1.11 -0.19
C VAL A 113 -13.13 2.35 -0.48
N ARG A 114 -14.08 2.21 -1.37
CA ARG A 114 -15.01 3.28 -1.68
C ARG A 114 -16.39 2.72 -1.95
N GLU A 115 -17.39 3.60 -1.89
CA GLU A 115 -18.72 3.23 -2.32
C GLU A 115 -18.71 2.92 -3.82
N PRO A 116 -19.41 1.90 -4.27
CA PRO A 116 -19.56 1.66 -5.70
C PRO A 116 -20.23 2.87 -6.37
N ALA A 117 -19.89 3.12 -7.62
CA ALA A 117 -20.51 4.19 -8.38
C ALA A 117 -22.01 3.91 -8.50
N LYS A 118 -22.83 4.95 -8.34
CA LYS A 118 -24.25 4.83 -8.53
C LYS A 118 -24.56 4.87 -10.02
N SER A 119 -25.48 4.02 -10.43
CA SER A 119 -25.92 4.01 -11.81
C SER A 119 -27.12 4.90 -12.01
#